data_a3d7a7069da640f0ab5194762bcf3f3d
#
_entry.id   a3d7a7069da640f0ab5194762bcf3f3d
#
_cell.length_a   1.000
_cell.length_b   1.000
_cell.length_c   1.000
_cell.angle_alpha   90.00
_cell.angle_beta   90.00
_cell.angle_gamma   90.00
#
_symmetry.space_group_name_H-M   'P 1'
#
loop_
_entity.id
_entity.type
_entity.pdbx_description
1 polymer ?
#
loop_
_entity_poly.entity_id
_entity_poly.type
_entity_poly.pdbx_seq_one_letter_code
_entity_poly.pdbx_strand_id
1 'polypeptide(L)'
;MANYTLGSTPAADANKLQWHKIKDGDKTLLICDRNILVSVSWNDLNAEGYITGKTVTIDGATYKCRVLTGGTGPRSSDWYAGGTPTNNEWDRFVTREEVITGLPAPTSSDLDTSLAAADKTSAHNQFWNWMGCYSWCQEVYSGNSSSRAIRGWVSARSWYCSGATNRHVNVGFRPVLEILNTDPLISDSDRNLGDKNTNFTIQYSVDDPDSGDVLTATESIDGQTTKSFGPTRNFVNTITVPVDELSLGTHTVKVVVTDGKGGTATRTWTFTRTNSAPTISGVDGNLGDKNLGFTYDYTVNDADGDTLTVTEQLN
;
A
#
# COMPACT_ATOMS: atom_id res chain seq x y z
N MET A 1 20.44 9.88 -23.39
CA MET A 1 20.93 10.24 -22.05
C MET A 1 21.99 9.23 -21.62
N ALA A 2 23.08 9.68 -20.99
CA ALA A 2 24.01 8.73 -20.39
C ALA A 2 23.27 7.93 -19.31
N ASN A 3 23.44 6.62 -19.32
CA ASN A 3 22.91 5.78 -18.26
C ASN A 3 23.53 6.21 -16.93
N TYR A 4 22.72 6.81 -16.05
CA TYR A 4 23.16 7.13 -14.70
C TYR A 4 23.16 5.84 -13.88
N THR A 5 24.33 5.31 -13.61
CA THR A 5 24.49 4.18 -12.70
C THR A 5 24.59 4.74 -11.28
N LEU A 6 23.66 4.37 -10.40
CA LEU A 6 23.78 4.62 -8.97
C LEU A 6 25.01 3.86 -8.47
N GLY A 7 26.13 4.57 -8.36
CA GLY A 7 27.35 4.03 -7.76
C GLY A 7 27.28 4.11 -6.23
N SER A 8 28.16 3.38 -5.55
CA SER A 8 28.35 3.56 -4.12
C SER A 8 28.81 4.99 -3.84
N THR A 9 27.97 5.76 -3.14
CA THR A 9 28.34 7.12 -2.74
C THR A 9 29.46 7.03 -1.71
N PRO A 10 30.56 7.80 -1.84
CA PRO A 10 31.62 7.84 -0.84
C PRO A 10 31.05 8.12 0.56
N ALA A 11 31.60 7.49 1.57
CA ALA A 11 31.07 7.54 2.95
C ALA A 11 31.07 8.93 3.61
N ALA A 12 31.70 9.94 3.01
CA ALA A 12 31.70 11.31 3.53
C ALA A 12 30.30 11.94 3.43
N ASP A 13 29.78 12.47 4.52
CA ASP A 13 28.43 13.03 4.62
C ASP A 13 28.15 14.15 3.61
N ALA A 14 29.17 14.92 3.22
CA ALA A 14 29.05 15.96 2.18
C ALA A 14 28.60 15.43 0.79
N ASN A 15 28.80 14.14 0.54
CA ASN A 15 28.45 13.50 -0.74
C ASN A 15 27.16 12.67 -0.67
N LYS A 16 26.57 12.53 0.52
CA LYS A 16 25.33 11.77 0.70
C LYS A 16 24.13 12.63 0.33
N LEU A 17 23.20 12.08 -0.44
CA LEU A 17 21.88 12.67 -0.62
C LEU A 17 21.07 12.50 0.65
N GLN A 18 20.38 13.55 1.06
CA GLN A 18 19.43 13.49 2.15
C GLN A 18 18.01 13.43 1.56
N TRP A 19 17.18 12.61 2.16
CA TRP A 19 15.79 12.44 1.78
C TRP A 19 14.90 12.84 2.95
N HIS A 20 14.05 13.82 2.71
CA HIS A 20 13.10 14.29 3.71
C HIS A 20 11.80 13.51 3.58
N LYS A 21 11.49 12.71 4.62
CA LYS A 21 10.26 11.90 4.65
C LYS A 21 9.09 12.77 5.11
N ILE A 22 8.09 12.91 4.27
CA ILE A 22 6.88 13.68 4.53
C ILE A 22 5.66 12.78 4.36
N LYS A 23 4.75 12.81 5.34
CA LYS A 23 3.42 12.22 5.22
C LYS A 23 2.48 13.27 4.62
N ASP A 24 1.86 12.97 3.47
CA ASP A 24 0.94 13.84 2.75
C ASP A 24 -0.37 13.10 2.48
N GLY A 25 -1.33 13.23 3.41
CA GLY A 25 -2.53 12.39 3.40
C GLY A 25 -2.17 10.92 3.48
N ASP A 26 -2.63 10.12 2.54
CA ASP A 26 -2.33 8.69 2.46
C ASP A 26 -0.97 8.39 1.85
N LYS A 27 -0.30 9.40 1.27
CA LYS A 27 0.99 9.23 0.62
C LYS A 27 2.15 9.46 1.58
N THR A 28 3.23 8.74 1.34
CA THR A 28 4.53 9.01 1.96
C THR A 28 5.51 9.40 0.87
N LEU A 29 6.07 10.60 1.00
CA LEU A 29 7.01 11.18 0.06
C LEU A 29 8.41 11.19 0.68
N LEU A 30 9.41 10.84 -0.12
CA LEU A 30 10.82 11.09 0.14
C LEU A 30 11.27 12.16 -0.84
N ILE A 31 11.48 13.39 -0.36
CA ILE A 31 11.88 14.52 -1.19
C ILE A 31 13.40 14.69 -1.07
N CYS A 32 14.10 14.66 -2.20
CA CYS A 32 15.54 14.92 -2.20
C CYS A 32 15.84 16.33 -1.74
N ASP A 33 16.85 16.49 -0.89
CA ASP A 33 17.28 17.77 -0.34
C ASP A 33 17.80 18.76 -1.42
N ARG A 34 18.14 18.28 -2.61
CA ARG A 34 18.76 19.11 -3.67
C ARG A 34 18.44 18.60 -5.07
N ASN A 35 18.77 19.41 -6.09
CA ASN A 35 18.83 18.94 -7.48
C ASN A 35 20.02 17.97 -7.63
N ILE A 36 19.77 16.79 -8.19
CA ILE A 36 20.81 15.77 -8.43
C ILE A 36 21.36 15.81 -9.85
N LEU A 37 20.70 16.52 -10.74
CA LEU A 37 21.06 16.65 -12.14
C LEU A 37 20.70 18.06 -12.63
N VAL A 38 21.63 18.73 -13.29
CA VAL A 38 21.41 20.02 -13.96
C VAL A 38 21.67 19.88 -15.46
N SER A 39 21.43 20.92 -16.24
CA SER A 39 21.54 20.88 -17.70
C SER A 39 20.70 19.81 -18.38
N VAL A 40 19.58 19.44 -17.74
CA VAL A 40 18.56 18.54 -18.25
C VAL A 40 17.29 19.36 -18.53
N SER A 41 16.66 19.14 -19.68
CA SER A 41 15.42 19.83 -20.01
C SER A 41 14.21 19.14 -19.38
N TRP A 42 13.11 19.88 -19.24
CA TRP A 42 11.83 19.30 -18.81
C TRP A 42 11.36 18.20 -19.78
N ASN A 43 11.58 18.41 -21.10
CA ASN A 43 11.21 17.42 -22.11
C ASN A 43 12.04 16.12 -21.99
N ASP A 44 13.32 16.20 -21.61
CA ASP A 44 14.13 15.00 -21.36
C ASP A 44 13.56 14.20 -20.19
N LEU A 45 13.22 14.89 -19.10
CA LEU A 45 12.61 14.25 -17.92
C LEU A 45 11.24 13.68 -18.23
N ASN A 46 10.43 14.39 -19.04
CA ASN A 46 9.08 13.96 -19.43
C ASN A 46 9.13 12.73 -20.34
N ALA A 47 10.06 12.70 -21.30
CA ALA A 47 10.24 11.54 -22.18
C ALA A 47 10.60 10.27 -21.42
N GLU A 48 11.29 10.41 -20.29
CA GLU A 48 11.64 9.31 -19.40
C GLU A 48 10.56 9.04 -18.32
N GLY A 49 9.49 9.83 -18.27
CA GLY A 49 8.40 9.69 -17.32
C GLY A 49 8.62 10.31 -15.93
N TYR A 50 9.74 11.03 -15.70
CA TYR A 50 10.07 11.59 -14.39
C TYR A 50 9.32 12.86 -14.01
N ILE A 51 8.51 13.42 -14.88
CA ILE A 51 7.72 14.61 -14.55
C ILE A 51 6.53 14.21 -13.67
N THR A 52 5.66 13.33 -14.16
CA THR A 52 4.41 12.95 -13.46
C THR A 52 4.57 11.65 -12.68
N GLY A 53 5.58 10.87 -12.96
CA GLY A 53 5.96 9.70 -12.18
C GLY A 53 6.29 8.46 -12.99
N LYS A 54 7.50 7.94 -12.77
CA LYS A 54 8.01 6.68 -13.28
C LYS A 54 8.21 5.71 -12.13
N THR A 55 7.71 4.50 -12.26
CA THR A 55 8.01 3.44 -11.30
C THR A 55 9.50 3.08 -11.37
N VAL A 56 10.15 3.11 -10.21
CA VAL A 56 11.56 2.75 -10.04
C VAL A 56 11.72 1.81 -8.86
N THR A 57 12.69 0.90 -8.92
CA THR A 57 13.04 0.02 -7.81
C THR A 57 14.38 0.43 -7.25
N ILE A 58 14.45 0.69 -5.95
CA ILE A 58 15.67 1.07 -5.22
C ILE A 58 15.77 0.17 -4.00
N ASP A 59 16.87 -0.59 -3.87
CA ASP A 59 17.10 -1.53 -2.76
C ASP A 59 15.93 -2.51 -2.52
N GLY A 60 15.29 -2.96 -3.61
CA GLY A 60 14.17 -3.89 -3.56
C GLY A 60 12.80 -3.27 -3.27
N ALA A 61 12.73 -1.99 -2.90
CA ALA A 61 11.47 -1.28 -2.70
C ALA A 61 11.05 -0.51 -3.95
N THR A 62 9.74 -0.40 -4.17
CA THR A 62 9.16 0.23 -5.36
C THR A 62 8.65 1.64 -5.03
N TYR A 63 9.00 2.58 -5.87
CA TYR A 63 8.67 4.00 -5.72
C TYR A 63 8.14 4.56 -7.03
N LYS A 64 7.31 5.60 -6.92
CA LYS A 64 6.98 6.47 -8.04
C LYS A 64 7.91 7.70 -8.00
N CYS A 65 8.90 7.77 -8.90
CA CYS A 65 9.86 8.86 -8.98
C CYS A 65 9.34 9.97 -9.88
N ARG A 66 9.25 11.19 -9.37
CA ARG A 66 8.71 12.37 -10.06
C ARG A 66 9.36 13.67 -9.57
N VAL A 67 8.95 14.81 -10.12
CA VAL A 67 9.25 16.13 -9.56
C VAL A 67 8.10 16.64 -8.69
N LEU A 68 8.33 17.68 -7.90
CA LEU A 68 7.29 18.35 -7.11
C LEU A 68 6.30 19.10 -8.02
N THR A 69 5.07 19.27 -7.55
CA THR A 69 4.18 20.29 -8.07
C THR A 69 4.64 21.68 -7.58
N GLY A 70 4.55 22.71 -8.44
CA GLY A 70 5.04 24.06 -8.16
C GLY A 70 4.06 25.18 -8.50
N GLY A 71 2.88 24.80 -9.01
CA GLY A 71 1.85 25.74 -9.49
C GLY A 71 1.98 26.11 -10.96
N THR A 72 0.87 26.44 -11.59
CA THR A 72 0.78 26.76 -13.05
C THR A 72 1.16 28.20 -13.38
N GLY A 73 1.39 29.05 -12.41
CA GLY A 73 1.75 30.45 -12.55
C GLY A 73 2.21 31.08 -11.23
N PRO A 74 2.73 32.33 -11.28
CA PRO A 74 2.99 33.06 -10.05
C PRO A 74 1.68 33.42 -9.37
N ARG A 75 1.70 33.55 -8.04
CA ARG A 75 0.50 33.85 -7.23
C ARG A 75 -0.05 35.25 -7.48
N SER A 76 0.81 36.15 -7.95
CA SER A 76 0.46 37.53 -8.32
C SER A 76 1.37 38.00 -9.47
N SER A 77 1.33 39.29 -9.82
CA SER A 77 2.34 39.86 -10.71
C SER A 77 3.77 39.79 -10.17
N ASP A 78 3.90 39.53 -8.85
CA ASP A 78 5.18 39.27 -8.22
C ASP A 78 5.55 37.78 -8.35
N TRP A 79 6.56 37.49 -9.15
CA TRP A 79 7.09 36.15 -9.41
C TRP A 79 7.74 35.51 -8.15
N TYR A 80 7.84 36.24 -7.08
CA TYR A 80 8.43 35.79 -5.82
C TYR A 80 7.39 35.61 -4.70
N ALA A 81 6.11 35.68 -5.03
CA ALA A 81 5.05 35.50 -4.06
C ALA A 81 4.61 34.04 -3.85
N GLY A 82 5.24 33.09 -4.52
CA GLY A 82 4.84 31.69 -4.55
C GLY A 82 4.05 31.32 -5.82
N GLY A 83 3.60 30.08 -5.89
CA GLY A 83 2.85 29.53 -7.02
C GLY A 83 1.34 29.57 -6.82
N THR A 84 0.59 29.47 -7.91
CA THR A 84 -0.86 29.28 -7.89
C THR A 84 -1.23 27.99 -8.67
N PRO A 85 -2.09 27.12 -8.14
CA PRO A 85 -2.74 27.19 -6.82
C PRO A 85 -1.77 27.03 -5.66
N THR A 86 -2.16 27.53 -4.48
CA THR A 86 -1.32 27.59 -3.28
C THR A 86 -1.10 26.22 -2.61
N ASN A 87 -1.92 25.25 -2.93
CA ASN A 87 -1.82 23.87 -2.42
C ASN A 87 -0.81 23.00 -3.20
N ASN A 88 0.07 23.61 -4.03
CA ASN A 88 1.15 22.89 -4.67
C ASN A 88 2.20 22.43 -3.64
N GLU A 89 2.89 21.32 -3.93
CA GLU A 89 3.82 20.68 -2.99
C GLU A 89 5.02 21.56 -2.63
N TRP A 90 5.52 22.36 -3.57
CA TRP A 90 6.63 23.25 -3.26
C TRP A 90 6.27 24.28 -2.20
N ASP A 91 5.13 24.98 -2.35
CA ASP A 91 4.70 25.98 -1.38
C ASP A 91 4.34 25.36 -0.04
N ARG A 92 3.69 24.19 -0.04
CA ARG A 92 3.36 23.46 1.18
C ARG A 92 4.59 23.02 1.95
N PHE A 93 5.56 22.41 1.29
CA PHE A 93 6.69 21.75 1.95
C PHE A 93 7.94 22.63 2.00
N VAL A 94 8.42 23.11 0.83
CA VAL A 94 9.69 23.86 0.75
C VAL A 94 9.50 25.27 1.28
N THR A 95 8.45 25.99 0.89
CA THR A 95 8.15 27.33 1.44
C THR A 95 7.51 27.25 2.82
N ARG A 96 7.06 26.05 3.24
CA ARG A 96 6.43 25.75 4.52
C ARG A 96 5.16 26.58 4.78
N GLU A 97 4.35 26.79 3.77
CA GLU A 97 3.03 27.41 3.96
C GLU A 97 2.07 26.49 4.73
N GLU A 98 2.32 25.18 4.70
CA GLU A 98 1.73 24.20 5.60
C GLU A 98 2.69 23.96 6.78
N VAL A 99 2.16 24.02 8.01
CA VAL A 99 2.96 23.76 9.21
C VAL A 99 3.13 22.25 9.39
N ILE A 100 4.27 21.73 8.99
CA ILE A 100 4.64 20.33 9.17
C ILE A 100 5.70 20.23 10.26
N THR A 101 5.43 19.40 11.27
CA THR A 101 6.37 19.17 12.37
C THR A 101 7.67 18.56 11.84
N GLY A 102 8.80 19.13 12.29
CA GLY A 102 10.15 18.68 11.91
C GLY A 102 10.73 19.36 10.68
N LEU A 103 9.94 20.12 9.89
CA LEU A 103 10.48 20.96 8.83
C LEU A 103 10.93 22.33 9.38
N PRO A 104 12.12 22.84 8.98
CA PRO A 104 12.58 24.15 9.38
C PRO A 104 11.68 25.25 8.77
N ALA A 105 11.44 26.29 9.54
CA ALA A 105 10.75 27.49 9.03
C ALA A 105 11.73 28.35 8.22
N PRO A 106 11.30 28.92 7.08
CA PRO A 106 12.11 29.89 6.37
C PRO A 106 12.25 31.20 7.20
N THR A 107 13.40 31.80 7.12
CA THR A 107 13.65 33.16 7.65
C THR A 107 13.12 34.22 6.68
N SER A 108 13.08 35.49 7.08
CA SER A 108 12.76 36.58 6.17
C SER A 108 13.75 36.67 5.01
N SER A 109 15.02 36.36 5.23
CA SER A 109 16.05 36.32 4.19
C SER A 109 15.83 35.20 3.18
N ASP A 110 15.33 34.02 3.63
CA ASP A 110 15.00 32.91 2.72
C ASP A 110 13.81 33.25 1.80
N LEU A 111 12.96 34.16 2.21
CA LEU A 111 11.79 34.63 1.48
C LEU A 111 12.02 35.95 0.73
N ASP A 112 13.19 36.58 0.89
CA ASP A 112 13.55 37.79 0.19
C ASP A 112 13.73 37.52 -1.32
N THR A 113 13.48 38.53 -2.13
CA THR A 113 13.57 38.46 -3.59
C THR A 113 14.97 38.71 -4.13
N SER A 114 15.88 39.15 -3.27
CA SER A 114 17.26 39.46 -3.62
C SER A 114 18.17 38.28 -3.31
N LEU A 115 18.91 37.81 -4.35
CA LEU A 115 19.92 36.77 -4.15
C LEU A 115 21.03 37.21 -3.15
N ALA A 116 21.30 38.50 -3.06
CA ALA A 116 22.27 39.06 -2.12
C ALA A 116 21.80 39.01 -0.66
N ALA A 117 20.50 39.07 -0.43
CA ALA A 117 19.90 38.96 0.89
C ALA A 117 19.69 37.50 1.34
N ALA A 118 19.68 36.55 0.40
CA ALA A 118 19.46 35.14 0.69
C ALA A 118 20.62 34.58 1.53
N ASP A 119 20.29 33.93 2.63
CA ASP A 119 21.26 33.31 3.54
C ASP A 119 21.51 31.84 3.18
N LYS A 120 22.68 31.57 2.57
CA LYS A 120 23.10 30.21 2.25
C LYS A 120 23.31 29.33 3.47
N THR A 121 23.53 29.93 4.63
CA THR A 121 23.81 29.24 5.89
C THR A 121 22.58 29.08 6.76
N SER A 122 21.40 29.60 6.34
CA SER A 122 20.17 29.36 7.05
C SER A 122 19.89 27.87 7.19
N ALA A 123 19.32 27.47 8.33
CA ALA A 123 18.91 26.07 8.55
C ALA A 123 17.92 25.60 7.48
N HIS A 124 17.07 26.49 6.99
CA HIS A 124 16.11 26.21 5.94
C HIS A 124 16.80 25.93 4.59
N ASN A 125 17.77 26.78 4.19
CA ASN A 125 18.49 26.52 2.94
C ASN A 125 19.43 25.31 3.05
N GLN A 126 20.06 25.07 4.20
CA GLN A 126 20.86 23.86 4.41
C GLN A 126 20.00 22.58 4.36
N PHE A 127 18.74 22.66 4.77
CA PHE A 127 17.80 21.54 4.69
C PHE A 127 17.31 21.31 3.25
N TRP A 128 16.95 22.37 2.51
CA TRP A 128 16.30 22.25 1.22
C TRP A 128 17.22 22.52 0.01
N ASN A 129 18.37 23.14 0.17
CA ASN A 129 19.31 23.52 -0.88
C ASN A 129 18.61 24.15 -2.11
N TRP A 130 17.68 25.09 -1.87
CA TRP A 130 16.92 25.74 -2.94
C TRP A 130 17.68 26.88 -3.60
N MET A 131 18.71 27.42 -2.96
CA MET A 131 19.45 28.58 -3.44
C MET A 131 20.43 28.25 -4.56
N GLY A 132 20.46 29.08 -5.60
CA GLY A 132 21.43 28.99 -6.70
C GLY A 132 21.09 27.98 -7.81
N CYS A 133 20.00 27.22 -7.65
CA CYS A 133 19.52 26.31 -8.70
C CYS A 133 18.00 26.16 -8.63
N TYR A 134 17.33 26.46 -9.73
CA TYR A 134 15.90 26.15 -9.85
C TYR A 134 15.67 24.64 -9.93
N SER A 135 14.54 24.19 -9.42
CA SER A 135 14.05 22.83 -9.62
C SER A 135 12.91 22.85 -10.63
N TRP A 136 12.95 21.97 -11.63
CA TRP A 136 11.79 21.71 -12.50
C TRP A 136 10.60 21.25 -11.69
N CYS A 137 9.40 21.74 -12.03
CA CYS A 137 8.13 21.27 -11.49
C CYS A 137 7.27 20.64 -12.59
N GLN A 138 6.13 20.06 -12.18
CA GLN A 138 5.29 19.30 -13.11
C GLN A 138 4.58 20.18 -14.14
N GLU A 139 4.20 21.40 -13.77
CA GLU A 139 3.19 22.16 -14.47
C GLU A 139 3.71 22.91 -15.71
N VAL A 140 2.80 23.00 -16.67
CA VAL A 140 2.88 23.95 -17.77
C VAL A 140 2.54 25.34 -17.24
N TYR A 141 3.29 26.35 -17.62
CA TYR A 141 2.96 27.73 -17.28
C TYR A 141 1.68 28.16 -18.00
N SER A 142 0.68 28.61 -17.26
CA SER A 142 -0.62 29.02 -17.78
C SER A 142 -0.55 30.23 -18.75
N GLY A 143 0.45 31.09 -18.60
CA GLY A 143 0.69 32.24 -19.48
C GLY A 143 1.47 31.91 -20.75
N ASN A 144 2.13 30.73 -20.83
CA ASN A 144 2.88 30.32 -22.02
C ASN A 144 3.03 28.80 -22.07
N SER A 145 2.34 28.15 -22.96
CA SER A 145 2.32 26.69 -23.14
C SER A 145 3.68 26.06 -23.49
N SER A 146 4.64 26.84 -24.00
CA SER A 146 6.02 26.36 -24.28
C SER A 146 6.89 26.35 -23.03
N SER A 147 6.45 26.96 -21.93
CA SER A 147 7.23 27.10 -20.70
C SER A 147 6.70 26.19 -19.59
N ARG A 148 7.57 25.86 -18.67
CA ARG A 148 7.31 24.98 -17.52
C ARG A 148 7.69 25.69 -16.23
N ALA A 149 6.97 25.38 -15.16
CA ALA A 149 7.24 25.92 -13.86
C ALA A 149 8.60 25.49 -13.31
N ILE A 150 9.34 26.41 -12.75
CA ILE A 150 10.56 26.19 -11.98
C ILE A 150 10.49 26.95 -10.67
N ARG A 151 11.11 26.41 -9.60
CA ARG A 151 11.03 26.93 -8.25
C ARG A 151 12.41 27.06 -7.60
N GLY A 152 12.55 28.03 -6.70
CA GLY A 152 13.78 28.25 -5.94
C GLY A 152 14.71 29.30 -6.53
N TRP A 153 16.02 29.15 -6.39
CA TRP A 153 17.17 29.95 -6.83
C TRP A 153 17.42 31.20 -6.01
N VAL A 154 16.61 32.26 -6.14
CA VAL A 154 16.83 33.55 -5.43
C VAL A 154 16.07 33.63 -4.11
N SER A 155 15.01 32.85 -3.97
CA SER A 155 14.14 32.78 -2.79
C SER A 155 13.50 31.40 -2.72
N ALA A 156 13.24 30.92 -1.53
CA ALA A 156 12.52 29.67 -1.31
C ALA A 156 11.13 29.69 -1.97
N ARG A 157 10.44 30.84 -2.00
CA ARG A 157 9.12 31.00 -2.62
C ARG A 157 9.14 31.49 -4.07
N SER A 158 10.34 31.69 -4.67
CA SER A 158 10.45 32.12 -6.05
C SER A 158 9.71 31.14 -6.97
N TRP A 159 8.85 31.69 -7.81
CA TRP A 159 8.20 31.00 -8.93
C TRP A 159 8.71 31.63 -10.23
N TYR A 160 9.15 30.82 -11.17
CA TYR A 160 9.55 31.28 -12.49
C TYR A 160 9.17 30.24 -13.54
N CYS A 161 9.42 30.54 -14.82
CA CYS A 161 9.21 29.58 -15.89
C CYS A 161 10.40 29.53 -16.82
N SER A 162 10.61 28.39 -17.43
CA SER A 162 11.65 28.15 -18.43
C SER A 162 11.08 27.34 -19.60
N GLY A 163 11.64 27.57 -20.81
CA GLY A 163 11.25 26.79 -21.99
C GLY A 163 11.46 25.29 -21.75
N ALA A 164 10.50 24.46 -22.16
CA ALA A 164 10.50 23.02 -21.92
C ALA A 164 11.73 22.28 -22.49
N THR A 165 12.40 22.86 -23.47
CA THR A 165 13.61 22.32 -24.11
C THR A 165 14.92 22.88 -23.54
N ASN A 166 14.86 23.86 -22.64
CA ASN A 166 16.04 24.52 -22.10
C ASN A 166 16.86 23.57 -21.23
N ARG A 167 18.17 23.53 -21.48
CA ARG A 167 19.17 22.82 -20.66
C ARG A 167 20.12 23.87 -20.07
N HIS A 168 19.81 24.31 -18.84
CA HIS A 168 20.59 25.36 -18.18
C HIS A 168 21.24 24.80 -16.91
N VAL A 169 22.47 25.26 -16.63
CA VAL A 169 23.22 24.82 -15.43
C VAL A 169 22.57 25.18 -14.11
N ASN A 170 21.65 26.17 -14.12
CA ASN A 170 20.92 26.64 -12.93
C ASN A 170 19.48 26.11 -12.88
N VAL A 171 19.13 25.10 -13.69
CA VAL A 171 17.83 24.43 -13.62
C VAL A 171 18.06 22.93 -13.60
N GLY A 172 17.47 22.25 -12.65
CA GLY A 172 17.76 20.85 -12.42
C GLY A 172 16.57 19.99 -12.03
N PHE A 173 16.88 18.73 -11.89
CA PHE A 173 15.99 17.66 -11.46
C PHE A 173 16.17 17.41 -9.95
N ARG A 174 15.11 17.70 -9.20
CA ARG A 174 14.97 17.34 -7.78
C ARG A 174 13.96 16.18 -7.69
N PRO A 175 14.42 14.95 -7.48
CA PRO A 175 13.51 13.83 -7.41
C PRO A 175 12.70 13.82 -6.12
N VAL A 176 11.47 13.37 -6.27
CA VAL A 176 10.56 12.93 -5.19
C VAL A 176 10.28 11.46 -5.42
N LEU A 177 10.44 10.65 -4.39
CA LEU A 177 10.02 9.26 -4.40
C LEU A 177 8.73 9.15 -3.58
N GLU A 178 7.63 8.83 -4.25
CA GLU A 178 6.37 8.46 -3.59
C GLU A 178 6.44 6.97 -3.29
N ILE A 179 6.35 6.60 -2.02
CA ILE A 179 6.36 5.19 -1.62
C ILE A 179 5.04 4.57 -2.11
N LEU A 180 5.14 3.55 -2.93
CA LEU A 180 3.97 2.81 -3.41
C LEU A 180 3.63 1.73 -2.39
N ASN A 181 2.33 1.66 -2.05
CA ASN A 181 1.81 0.58 -1.22
C ASN A 181 1.59 -0.66 -2.08
N THR A 182 1.94 -1.82 -1.55
CA THR A 182 1.70 -3.13 -2.16
C THR A 182 0.61 -3.83 -1.37
N ASP A 183 -0.29 -4.53 -2.05
CA ASP A 183 -1.33 -5.31 -1.38
C ASP A 183 -0.71 -6.46 -0.57
N PRO A 184 -1.30 -6.80 0.59
CA PRO A 184 -0.89 -7.96 1.35
C PRO A 184 -1.12 -9.27 0.57
N LEU A 185 -0.45 -10.31 0.98
CA LEU A 185 -0.52 -11.64 0.37
C LEU A 185 -1.12 -12.64 1.36
N ILE A 186 -1.99 -13.50 0.87
CA ILE A 186 -2.49 -14.66 1.61
C ILE A 186 -2.01 -15.91 0.86
N SER A 187 -1.33 -16.82 1.56
CA SER A 187 -0.98 -18.11 1.02
C SER A 187 -2.24 -18.92 0.70
N ASP A 188 -2.12 -19.93 -0.13
CA ASP A 188 -3.23 -20.73 -0.63
C ASP A 188 -4.03 -20.00 -1.74
N SER A 189 -5.00 -20.70 -2.32
CA SER A 189 -5.86 -20.22 -3.42
C SER A 189 -7.33 -20.44 -3.09
N ASP A 190 -8.19 -19.69 -3.75
CA ASP A 190 -9.62 -19.90 -3.70
C ASP A 190 -9.93 -21.28 -4.25
N ARG A 191 -10.72 -22.08 -3.52
CA ARG A 191 -11.07 -23.44 -3.94
C ARG A 191 -12.31 -23.97 -3.24
N ASN A 192 -12.92 -24.99 -3.86
CA ASN A 192 -13.92 -25.81 -3.25
C ASN A 192 -13.25 -26.97 -2.49
N LEU A 193 -13.59 -27.13 -1.22
CA LEU A 193 -13.06 -28.16 -0.33
C LEU A 193 -13.87 -29.47 -0.38
N GLY A 194 -14.91 -29.53 -1.23
CA GLY A 194 -15.80 -30.68 -1.37
C GLY A 194 -16.79 -30.84 -0.21
N ASP A 195 -17.35 -32.05 -0.12
CA ASP A 195 -18.33 -32.38 0.90
C ASP A 195 -17.69 -32.56 2.27
N LYS A 196 -18.38 -32.09 3.30
CA LYS A 196 -17.96 -32.16 4.70
C LYS A 196 -19.16 -32.52 5.57
N ASN A 197 -18.96 -33.46 6.46
CA ASN A 197 -19.93 -33.86 7.47
C ASN A 197 -19.35 -33.83 8.90
N THR A 198 -18.08 -33.44 9.04
CA THR A 198 -17.40 -33.30 10.34
C THR A 198 -16.58 -32.02 10.35
N ASN A 199 -16.28 -31.53 11.55
CA ASN A 199 -15.45 -30.36 11.76
C ASN A 199 -14.07 -30.52 11.12
N PHE A 200 -13.56 -29.46 10.50
CA PHE A 200 -12.25 -29.46 9.85
C PHE A 200 -11.51 -28.13 10.04
N THR A 201 -10.26 -28.09 9.59
CA THR A 201 -9.44 -26.88 9.68
C THR A 201 -8.93 -26.45 8.31
N ILE A 202 -8.78 -25.13 8.14
CA ILE A 202 -8.11 -24.51 7.02
C ILE A 202 -6.86 -23.80 7.57
N GLN A 203 -5.73 -23.99 6.90
CA GLN A 203 -4.48 -23.31 7.25
C GLN A 203 -4.11 -22.31 6.17
N TYR A 204 -3.64 -21.14 6.57
CA TYR A 204 -3.13 -20.09 5.70
C TYR A 204 -2.05 -19.29 6.42
N SER A 205 -1.20 -18.59 5.67
CA SER A 205 -0.30 -17.57 6.19
C SER A 205 -0.52 -16.27 5.46
N VAL A 206 -0.10 -15.17 6.07
CA VAL A 206 -0.16 -13.83 5.48
C VAL A 206 1.23 -13.22 5.43
N ASP A 207 1.49 -12.43 4.40
CA ASP A 207 2.69 -11.62 4.29
C ASP A 207 2.35 -10.29 3.61
N ASP A 208 3.31 -9.38 3.61
CA ASP A 208 3.21 -8.11 2.92
C ASP A 208 4.62 -7.67 2.51
N PRO A 209 4.86 -7.33 1.24
CA PRO A 209 6.16 -6.84 0.78
C PRO A 209 6.61 -5.56 1.51
N ASP A 210 5.66 -4.75 1.99
CA ASP A 210 5.94 -3.52 2.74
C ASP A 210 6.13 -3.85 4.22
N SER A 211 7.38 -4.07 4.64
CA SER A 211 7.77 -4.60 5.96
C SER A 211 7.29 -3.77 7.16
N GLY A 212 6.93 -2.51 6.94
CA GLY A 212 6.44 -1.59 7.99
C GLY A 212 4.93 -1.58 8.17
N ASP A 213 4.17 -2.36 7.40
CA ASP A 213 2.71 -2.33 7.42
C ASP A 213 2.13 -3.18 8.55
N VAL A 214 1.05 -2.70 9.13
CA VAL A 214 0.34 -3.40 10.20
C VAL A 214 -0.82 -4.16 9.59
N LEU A 215 -0.71 -5.49 9.57
CA LEU A 215 -1.74 -6.34 9.01
C LEU A 215 -2.88 -6.57 9.98
N THR A 216 -4.10 -6.60 9.45
CA THR A 216 -5.30 -7.04 10.15
C THR A 216 -5.99 -8.10 9.30
N ALA A 217 -6.20 -9.29 9.87
CA ALA A 217 -6.93 -10.37 9.25
C ALA A 217 -8.33 -10.49 9.87
N THR A 218 -9.34 -10.66 9.02
CA THR A 218 -10.73 -10.94 9.43
C THR A 218 -11.17 -12.24 8.80
N GLU A 219 -11.52 -13.23 9.65
CA GLU A 219 -12.07 -14.53 9.28
C GLU A 219 -13.58 -14.49 9.38
N SER A 220 -14.29 -15.11 8.44
CA SER A 220 -15.75 -15.19 8.44
C SER A 220 -16.23 -16.51 7.84
N ILE A 221 -17.41 -16.98 8.33
CA ILE A 221 -18.16 -18.08 7.76
C ILE A 221 -19.53 -17.52 7.36
N ASP A 222 -19.95 -17.73 6.12
CA ASP A 222 -21.20 -17.23 5.53
C ASP A 222 -21.44 -15.73 5.76
N GLY A 223 -20.35 -14.96 5.70
CA GLY A 223 -20.37 -13.51 5.92
C GLY A 223 -20.41 -13.07 7.39
N GLN A 224 -20.54 -14.01 8.34
CA GLN A 224 -20.45 -13.71 9.76
C GLN A 224 -18.99 -13.75 10.21
N THR A 225 -18.50 -12.64 10.78
CA THR A 225 -17.13 -12.56 11.30
C THR A 225 -16.97 -13.50 12.49
N THR A 226 -16.03 -14.42 12.39
CA THR A 226 -15.68 -15.36 13.47
C THR A 226 -14.48 -14.87 14.28
N LYS A 227 -13.54 -14.14 13.63
CA LYS A 227 -12.34 -13.62 14.27
C LYS A 227 -11.79 -12.41 13.53
N SER A 228 -11.24 -11.43 14.26
CA SER A 228 -10.42 -10.35 13.72
C SER A 228 -9.19 -10.15 14.60
N PHE A 229 -8.00 -10.11 14.00
CA PHE A 229 -6.73 -10.09 14.73
C PHE A 229 -5.58 -9.54 13.88
N GLY A 230 -4.45 -9.21 14.53
CA GLY A 230 -3.19 -8.87 13.86
C GLY A 230 -2.35 -10.13 13.64
N PRO A 231 -2.30 -10.69 12.43
CA PRO A 231 -1.52 -11.90 12.15
C PRO A 231 -0.02 -11.60 12.18
N THR A 232 0.77 -12.59 12.61
CA THR A 232 2.21 -12.54 12.43
C THR A 232 2.56 -12.95 11.00
N ARG A 233 3.39 -12.17 10.34
CA ARG A 233 3.83 -12.43 8.95
C ARG A 233 4.49 -13.80 8.83
N ASN A 234 4.14 -14.50 7.75
CA ASN A 234 4.67 -15.83 7.41
C ASN A 234 4.42 -16.94 8.47
N PHE A 235 3.58 -16.68 9.48
CA PHE A 235 3.15 -17.70 10.40
C PHE A 235 1.84 -18.33 9.96
N VAL A 236 1.69 -19.63 10.24
CA VAL A 236 0.48 -20.38 9.92
C VAL A 236 -0.63 -19.98 10.88
N ASN A 237 -1.73 -19.51 10.32
CA ASN A 237 -3.00 -19.32 11.02
C ASN A 237 -3.92 -20.50 10.71
N THR A 238 -4.80 -20.85 11.64
CA THR A 238 -5.73 -21.97 11.50
C THR A 238 -7.15 -21.50 11.77
N ILE A 239 -8.05 -21.73 10.81
CA ILE A 239 -9.49 -21.57 10.97
C ILE A 239 -10.06 -22.93 11.31
N THR A 240 -10.82 -23.04 12.40
CA THR A 240 -11.65 -24.21 12.70
C THR A 240 -13.04 -23.96 12.18
N VAL A 241 -13.57 -24.86 11.36
CA VAL A 241 -14.92 -24.79 10.81
C VAL A 241 -15.81 -25.80 11.56
N PRO A 242 -16.77 -25.32 12.37
CA PRO A 242 -17.68 -26.18 13.13
C PRO A 242 -18.84 -26.62 12.22
N VAL A 243 -18.63 -27.66 11.42
CA VAL A 243 -19.61 -28.13 10.41
C VAL A 243 -20.89 -28.59 11.03
N ASP A 244 -20.84 -29.18 12.22
CA ASP A 244 -21.98 -29.65 13.04
C ASP A 244 -22.92 -28.51 13.47
N GLU A 245 -22.43 -27.26 13.53
CA GLU A 245 -23.23 -26.09 13.89
C GLU A 245 -23.86 -25.38 12.68
N LEU A 246 -23.54 -25.81 11.45
CA LEU A 246 -24.01 -25.17 10.22
C LEU A 246 -25.25 -25.90 9.67
N SER A 247 -26.03 -25.26 8.79
CA SER A 247 -27.13 -25.92 8.07
C SER A 247 -26.61 -26.86 6.98
N LEU A 248 -27.42 -27.78 6.47
CA LEU A 248 -27.09 -28.53 5.26
C LEU A 248 -27.02 -27.60 4.05
N GLY A 249 -26.06 -27.84 3.15
CA GLY A 249 -25.89 -27.07 1.93
C GLY A 249 -24.52 -26.44 1.78
N THR A 250 -24.39 -25.48 0.87
CA THR A 250 -23.12 -24.85 0.55
C THR A 250 -22.80 -23.71 1.51
N HIS A 251 -21.57 -23.71 2.00
CA HIS A 251 -21.01 -22.71 2.92
C HIS A 251 -19.76 -22.06 2.34
N THR A 252 -19.47 -20.86 2.83
CA THR A 252 -18.32 -20.06 2.42
C THR A 252 -17.48 -19.67 3.62
N VAL A 253 -16.20 -20.00 3.60
CA VAL A 253 -15.19 -19.48 4.55
C VAL A 253 -14.37 -18.43 3.83
N LYS A 254 -14.23 -17.26 4.43
CA LYS A 254 -13.52 -16.13 3.82
C LYS A 254 -12.53 -15.51 4.80
N VAL A 255 -11.35 -15.16 4.29
CA VAL A 255 -10.35 -14.34 4.97
C VAL A 255 -10.14 -13.06 4.18
N VAL A 256 -10.19 -11.95 4.87
CA VAL A 256 -9.80 -10.64 4.33
C VAL A 256 -8.63 -10.12 5.16
N VAL A 257 -7.55 -9.72 4.50
CA VAL A 257 -6.40 -9.08 5.13
C VAL A 257 -6.27 -7.66 4.60
N THR A 258 -6.07 -6.70 5.51
CA THR A 258 -5.79 -5.30 5.18
C THR A 258 -4.45 -4.89 5.79
N ASP A 259 -3.75 -3.97 5.14
CA ASP A 259 -2.45 -3.44 5.57
C ASP A 259 -2.53 -2.11 6.34
N GLY A 260 -3.75 -1.58 6.51
CA GLY A 260 -3.98 -0.27 7.15
C GLY A 260 -3.59 0.94 6.28
N LYS A 261 -3.22 0.72 5.02
CA LYS A 261 -2.84 1.77 4.06
C LYS A 261 -3.65 1.72 2.76
N GLY A 262 -4.68 0.87 2.70
CA GLY A 262 -5.60 0.73 1.57
C GLY A 262 -5.40 -0.55 0.76
N GLY A 263 -4.32 -1.28 0.95
CA GLY A 263 -4.12 -2.60 0.35
C GLY A 263 -4.98 -3.66 1.02
N THR A 264 -5.45 -4.62 0.21
CA THR A 264 -6.36 -5.67 0.68
C THR A 264 -6.14 -6.96 -0.10
N ALA A 265 -6.09 -8.09 0.60
CA ALA A 265 -6.13 -9.42 0.01
C ALA A 265 -7.33 -10.20 0.54
N THR A 266 -7.86 -11.08 -0.30
CA THR A 266 -8.98 -11.96 0.07
C THR A 266 -8.71 -13.38 -0.37
N ARG A 267 -9.13 -14.36 0.46
CA ARG A 267 -9.24 -15.78 0.10
C ARG A 267 -10.60 -16.30 0.46
N THR A 268 -11.12 -17.18 -0.40
CA THR A 268 -12.45 -17.78 -0.26
C THR A 268 -12.35 -19.28 -0.48
N TRP A 269 -12.88 -20.04 0.48
CA TRP A 269 -13.06 -21.48 0.37
C TRP A 269 -14.54 -21.79 0.45
N THR A 270 -15.01 -22.70 -0.37
CA THR A 270 -16.38 -23.18 -0.30
C THR A 270 -16.40 -24.68 0.05
N PHE A 271 -17.44 -25.14 0.69
CA PHE A 271 -17.68 -26.55 0.93
C PHE A 271 -19.18 -26.80 1.02
N THR A 272 -19.59 -28.07 0.92
CA THR A 272 -20.99 -28.45 1.09
C THR A 272 -21.10 -29.29 2.35
N ARG A 273 -21.93 -28.86 3.32
CA ARG A 273 -22.32 -29.74 4.42
C ARG A 273 -23.29 -30.76 3.90
N THR A 274 -22.94 -32.05 4.03
CA THR A 274 -23.76 -33.20 3.64
C THR A 274 -24.17 -33.97 4.88
N ASN A 275 -25.32 -34.64 4.81
CA ASN A 275 -25.78 -35.56 5.83
C ASN A 275 -25.32 -36.98 5.54
N SER A 276 -24.87 -37.70 6.54
CA SER A 276 -24.57 -39.13 6.46
C SER A 276 -25.82 -39.93 6.88
N ALA A 277 -26.13 -40.98 6.18
CA ALA A 277 -27.24 -41.87 6.60
C ALA A 277 -26.87 -42.60 7.90
N PRO A 278 -27.82 -42.79 8.82
CA PRO A 278 -27.57 -43.57 10.02
C PRO A 278 -27.27 -45.04 9.68
N THR A 279 -26.53 -45.66 10.57
CA THR A 279 -26.15 -47.08 10.44
C THR A 279 -26.76 -47.90 11.54
N ILE A 280 -27.14 -49.16 11.21
CA ILE A 280 -27.58 -50.17 12.15
C ILE A 280 -26.56 -51.29 12.16
N SER A 281 -26.19 -51.78 13.35
CA SER A 281 -25.34 -52.96 13.49
C SER A 281 -26.11 -54.24 13.20
N GLY A 282 -25.43 -55.28 12.82
CA GLY A 282 -26.00 -56.57 12.46
C GLY A 282 -26.16 -56.76 10.97
N VAL A 283 -26.58 -57.91 10.55
CA VAL A 283 -26.82 -58.30 9.16
C VAL A 283 -28.23 -58.89 9.06
N ASP A 284 -28.86 -58.67 7.91
CA ASP A 284 -30.11 -59.31 7.60
C ASP A 284 -29.90 -60.80 7.64
N GLY A 285 -30.79 -61.53 8.35
CA GLY A 285 -30.67 -62.96 8.47
C GLY A 285 -31.89 -63.64 9.03
N ASN A 286 -32.04 -64.88 8.71
CA ASN A 286 -33.05 -65.71 9.30
C ASN A 286 -32.62 -66.09 10.72
N LEU A 287 -33.41 -65.71 11.71
CA LEU A 287 -33.17 -66.04 13.12
C LEU A 287 -33.52 -67.46 13.52
N GLY A 288 -34.04 -68.27 12.57
CA GLY A 288 -34.47 -69.63 12.77
C GLY A 288 -35.79 -69.71 13.56
N ASP A 289 -36.26 -70.98 13.73
CA ASP A 289 -37.52 -71.25 14.47
C ASP A 289 -37.35 -70.88 15.96
N LYS A 290 -38.26 -70.11 16.49
CA LYS A 290 -38.30 -69.70 17.92
C LYS A 290 -39.62 -70.15 18.55
N ASN A 291 -39.53 -70.93 19.63
CA ASN A 291 -40.66 -71.38 20.39
C ASN A 291 -40.70 -70.76 21.81
N LEU A 292 -39.77 -69.91 22.13
CA LEU A 292 -39.70 -69.11 23.37
C LEU A 292 -39.37 -67.67 23.05
N GLY A 293 -39.64 -66.75 23.97
CA GLY A 293 -39.20 -65.38 23.87
C GLY A 293 -37.70 -65.27 23.72
N PHE A 294 -37.25 -64.39 22.87
CA PHE A 294 -35.84 -64.08 22.66
C PHE A 294 -35.58 -62.58 22.55
N THR A 295 -34.34 -62.17 22.71
CA THR A 295 -33.88 -60.81 22.50
C THR A 295 -32.98 -60.75 21.29
N TYR A 296 -33.05 -59.66 20.57
CA TYR A 296 -32.12 -59.33 19.49
C TYR A 296 -31.53 -57.95 19.78
N ASP A 297 -30.21 -57.89 19.95
CA ASP A 297 -29.51 -56.68 20.26
C ASP A 297 -28.94 -56.09 18.97
N TYR A 298 -29.14 -54.82 18.82
CA TYR A 298 -28.56 -54.00 17.77
C TYR A 298 -28.11 -52.65 18.27
N THR A 299 -27.23 -51.97 17.60
CA THR A 299 -26.83 -50.61 17.86
C THR A 299 -27.11 -49.74 16.65
N VAL A 300 -27.52 -48.53 16.87
CA VAL A 300 -27.65 -47.51 15.84
C VAL A 300 -26.65 -46.41 16.08
N ASN A 301 -26.08 -45.89 15.01
CA ASN A 301 -25.10 -44.80 15.06
C ASN A 301 -25.32 -43.88 13.87
N ASP A 302 -25.14 -42.61 14.10
CA ASP A 302 -25.09 -41.57 13.09
C ASP A 302 -23.74 -40.87 13.14
N ALA A 303 -23.08 -40.73 11.96
CA ALA A 303 -21.74 -40.16 11.87
C ALA A 303 -21.75 -38.62 12.09
N ASP A 304 -22.89 -37.98 11.87
CA ASP A 304 -23.06 -36.54 12.03
C ASP A 304 -23.57 -36.17 13.42
N GLY A 305 -23.89 -37.17 14.27
CA GLY A 305 -24.42 -36.98 15.64
C GLY A 305 -25.89 -36.57 15.67
N ASP A 306 -26.61 -36.79 14.58
CA ASP A 306 -28.03 -36.46 14.48
C ASP A 306 -28.90 -37.26 15.46
N THR A 307 -30.03 -36.69 15.87
CA THR A 307 -31.01 -37.41 16.72
C THR A 307 -31.67 -38.52 15.91
N LEU A 308 -31.52 -39.76 16.38
CA LEU A 308 -32.07 -40.93 15.71
C LEU A 308 -33.43 -41.31 16.27
N THR A 309 -34.32 -41.72 15.39
CA THR A 309 -35.58 -42.40 15.76
C THR A 309 -35.55 -43.83 15.22
N VAL A 310 -35.80 -44.79 16.11
CA VAL A 310 -35.85 -46.21 15.76
C VAL A 310 -37.29 -46.71 15.82
N THR A 311 -37.69 -47.44 14.79
CA THR A 311 -39.00 -48.13 14.80
C THR A 311 -38.73 -49.63 14.65
N GLU A 312 -39.21 -50.40 15.63
CA GLU A 312 -39.16 -51.88 15.61
C GLU A 312 -40.50 -52.42 15.20
N GLN A 313 -40.49 -53.45 14.37
CA GLN A 313 -41.72 -54.12 13.92
C GLN A 313 -41.55 -55.65 13.96
N LEU A 314 -42.51 -56.33 14.55
CA LEU A 314 -42.68 -57.79 14.48
C LEU A 314 -43.91 -58.10 13.63
N ASN A 315 -43.74 -58.96 12.63
CA ASN A 315 -44.81 -59.39 11.73
C ASN A 315 -45.26 -60.81 12.07
#